data_b33d3c93b92811aad55ed623c4f53388
#
_entry.id   b33d3c93b92811aad55ed623c4f53388
#
_cell.length_a   1.000
_cell.length_b   1.000
_cell.length_c   1.000
_cell.angle_alpha   90.00
_cell.angle_beta   90.00
_cell.angle_gamma   90.00
#
_symmetry.space_group_name_H-M   'P 1'
#
loop_
_entity.id
_entity.type
_entity.pdbx_description
1 polymer ?
#
loop_
_entity_poly.entity_id
_entity_poly.type
_entity_poly.pdbx_seq_one_letter_code
_entity_poly.pdbx_strand_id
1 'polypeptide(L)'
;MYKKELTYYFSTPIAYIVIGLYQLAISLFLWVIPGQWNIIDSGYAQVDGLFQLSPWLFMLLCPALTMRLLSEERQSGIWDLIRTKPVSLTRIMLGKYFAAWTLVLIGLLPCFVHYFVVAYMAEPMGNLDSGAFLGSFIGLILLSSTFMTIGLLCATFSKSQIVCFICAALSCFVLYWVLFQDHYSSLSRGVLDLRDVVFFISISTLAIIAAIITINKLTRK
;
A
#
# COMPACT_ATOMS: atom_id res chain seq x y z
N MET A 1 3.23 -18.91 8.52
CA MET A 1 3.52 -17.47 8.78
C MET A 1 2.39 -16.57 8.29
N TYR A 2 2.07 -16.54 6.99
CA TYR A 2 1.02 -15.69 6.43
C TYR A 2 -0.30 -15.66 7.23
N LYS A 3 -0.93 -16.84 7.44
CA LYS A 3 -2.20 -16.91 8.21
C LYS A 3 -2.08 -16.34 9.63
N LYS A 4 -0.95 -16.60 10.31
CA LYS A 4 -0.70 -16.08 11.66
C LYS A 4 -0.66 -14.54 11.67
N GLU A 5 0.08 -13.94 10.74
CA GLU A 5 0.19 -12.50 10.63
C GLU A 5 -1.15 -11.84 10.25
N LEU A 6 -1.87 -12.44 9.31
CA LEU A 6 -3.18 -11.95 8.90
C LEU A 6 -4.18 -12.02 10.06
N THR A 7 -4.22 -13.15 10.80
CA THR A 7 -5.06 -13.26 12.00
C THR A 7 -4.68 -12.22 13.05
N TYR A 8 -3.37 -11.97 13.25
CA TYR A 8 -2.90 -10.94 14.17
C TYR A 8 -3.41 -9.55 13.80
N TYR A 9 -3.38 -9.16 12.52
CA TYR A 9 -3.92 -7.87 12.07
C TYR A 9 -5.41 -7.74 12.35
N PHE A 10 -6.20 -8.78 12.09
CA PHE A 10 -7.65 -8.75 12.32
C PHE A 10 -8.06 -8.97 13.79
N SER A 11 -7.20 -9.53 14.62
CA SER A 11 -7.44 -9.62 16.07
C SER A 11 -7.09 -8.32 16.81
N THR A 12 -6.35 -7.42 16.16
CA THR A 12 -6.01 -6.11 16.68
C THR A 12 -6.84 -5.01 16.00
N PRO A 13 -7.13 -3.88 16.66
CA PRO A 13 -7.89 -2.78 16.05
C PRO A 13 -7.18 -2.12 14.87
N ILE A 14 -5.90 -2.42 14.63
CA ILE A 14 -5.05 -1.76 13.64
C ILE A 14 -5.59 -1.92 12.22
N ALA A 15 -6.00 -3.14 11.85
CA ALA A 15 -6.56 -3.39 10.52
C ALA A 15 -7.78 -2.52 10.26
N TYR A 16 -8.70 -2.46 11.22
CA TYR A 16 -9.94 -1.70 11.12
C TYR A 16 -9.68 -0.19 11.07
N ILE A 17 -8.74 0.29 11.88
CA ILE A 17 -8.35 1.70 11.90
C ILE A 17 -7.73 2.11 10.55
N VAL A 18 -6.82 1.32 10.01
CA VAL A 18 -6.16 1.63 8.72
C VAL A 18 -7.15 1.62 7.58
N ILE A 19 -7.99 0.58 7.47
CA ILE A 19 -9.02 0.49 6.43
C ILE A 19 -10.04 1.63 6.60
N GLY A 20 -10.51 1.86 7.83
CA GLY A 20 -11.48 2.90 8.13
C GLY A 20 -10.96 4.31 7.84
N LEU A 21 -9.71 4.60 8.23
CA LEU A 21 -9.08 5.90 7.97
C LEU A 21 -8.88 6.14 6.47
N TYR A 22 -8.47 5.12 5.72
CA TYR A 22 -8.35 5.20 4.27
C TYR A 22 -9.69 5.50 3.61
N GLN A 23 -10.74 4.73 3.94
CA GLN A 23 -12.08 4.89 3.37
C GLN A 23 -12.71 6.23 3.78
N LEU A 24 -12.54 6.63 5.03
CA LEU A 24 -13.04 7.90 5.52
C LEU A 24 -12.38 9.07 4.77
N ALA A 25 -11.06 9.04 4.62
CA ALA A 25 -10.34 10.09 3.89
C ALA A 25 -10.79 10.16 2.42
N ILE A 26 -10.84 9.02 1.72
CA ILE A 26 -11.29 8.97 0.32
C ILE A 26 -12.73 9.50 0.21
N SER A 27 -13.65 9.02 1.06
CA SER A 27 -15.05 9.46 1.01
C SER A 27 -15.23 10.94 1.31
N LEU A 28 -14.47 11.50 2.27
CA LEU A 28 -14.53 12.91 2.59
C LEU A 28 -14.09 13.80 1.40
N PHE A 29 -12.98 13.45 0.77
CA PHE A 29 -12.46 14.24 -0.35
C PHE A 29 -13.30 14.08 -1.62
N LEU A 30 -13.87 12.89 -1.88
CA LEU A 30 -14.68 12.68 -3.07
C LEU A 30 -16.09 13.27 -2.99
N TRP A 31 -16.69 13.30 -1.77
CA TRP A 31 -18.12 13.63 -1.63
C TRP A 31 -18.42 14.87 -0.79
N VAL A 32 -17.54 15.26 0.14
CA VAL A 32 -17.86 16.28 1.15
C VAL A 32 -17.02 17.54 0.98
N ILE A 33 -15.71 17.40 0.82
CA ILE A 33 -14.79 18.54 0.76
C ILE A 33 -14.82 19.14 -0.65
N PRO A 34 -15.23 20.42 -0.81
CA PRO A 34 -15.23 21.07 -2.10
C PRO A 34 -13.82 21.16 -2.67
N GLY A 35 -13.67 20.92 -3.98
CA GLY A 35 -12.36 21.02 -4.64
C GLY A 35 -12.25 20.16 -5.89
N GLN A 36 -11.05 20.13 -6.45
CA GLN A 36 -10.76 19.44 -7.72
C GLN A 36 -10.98 17.92 -7.70
N TRP A 37 -11.06 17.30 -6.53
CA TRP A 37 -11.27 15.86 -6.35
C TRP A 37 -12.72 15.51 -6.02
N ASN A 38 -13.57 16.53 -5.80
CA ASN A 38 -14.96 16.30 -5.47
C ASN A 38 -15.75 15.97 -6.74
N ILE A 39 -16.48 14.85 -6.69
CA ILE A 39 -17.25 14.34 -7.83
C ILE A 39 -18.41 15.29 -8.17
N ILE A 40 -19.04 15.86 -7.14
CA ILE A 40 -20.22 16.76 -7.32
C ILE A 40 -19.77 18.08 -7.92
N ASP A 41 -18.66 18.66 -7.43
CA ASP A 41 -18.17 19.95 -7.91
C ASP A 41 -17.57 19.86 -9.32
N SER A 42 -17.01 18.71 -9.69
CA SER A 42 -16.41 18.50 -11.02
C SER A 42 -17.45 18.56 -12.14
N GLY A 43 -18.69 18.19 -11.85
CA GLY A 43 -19.79 18.11 -12.83
C GLY A 43 -19.60 17.00 -13.88
N TYR A 44 -18.60 16.15 -13.73
CA TYR A 44 -18.34 15.02 -14.61
C TYR A 44 -18.43 13.70 -13.84
N ALA A 45 -18.94 12.66 -14.49
CA ALA A 45 -18.95 11.31 -13.94
C ALA A 45 -17.56 10.68 -14.04
N GLN A 46 -16.69 10.98 -13.09
CA GLN A 46 -15.33 10.47 -13.04
C GLN A 46 -14.90 10.18 -11.60
N VAL A 47 -14.05 9.18 -11.42
CA VAL A 47 -13.49 8.77 -10.11
C VAL A 47 -11.98 9.01 -10.02
N ASP A 48 -11.45 9.91 -10.82
CA ASP A 48 -10.02 10.20 -10.93
C ASP A 48 -9.44 10.73 -9.61
N GLY A 49 -10.23 11.46 -8.84
CA GLY A 49 -9.86 11.93 -7.51
C GLY A 49 -9.43 10.80 -6.56
N LEU A 50 -10.06 9.63 -6.66
CA LEU A 50 -9.65 8.45 -5.89
C LEU A 50 -8.21 8.03 -6.20
N PHE A 51 -7.86 7.97 -7.49
CA PHE A 51 -6.55 7.53 -7.94
C PHE A 51 -5.46 8.58 -7.67
N GLN A 52 -5.82 9.86 -7.67
CA GLN A 52 -4.88 10.95 -7.35
C GLN A 52 -4.62 11.08 -5.84
N LEU A 53 -5.62 10.81 -4.99
CA LEU A 53 -5.50 10.89 -3.53
C LEU A 53 -4.84 9.65 -2.91
N SER A 54 -5.09 8.47 -3.47
CA SER A 54 -4.62 7.20 -2.90
C SER A 54 -3.11 7.11 -2.69
N PRO A 55 -2.24 7.59 -3.59
CA PRO A 55 -0.79 7.60 -3.36
C PRO A 55 -0.39 8.35 -2.09
N TRP A 56 -1.00 9.50 -1.81
CA TRP A 56 -0.73 10.30 -0.62
C TRP A 56 -1.08 9.55 0.67
N LEU A 57 -2.23 8.88 0.66
CA LEU A 57 -2.65 8.05 1.79
C LEU A 57 -1.75 6.83 1.97
N PHE A 58 -1.34 6.19 0.89
CA PHE A 58 -0.45 5.03 0.95
C PHE A 58 0.96 5.39 1.44
N MET A 59 1.47 6.61 1.16
CA MET A 59 2.75 7.08 1.70
C MET A 59 2.78 7.09 3.23
N LEU A 60 1.63 7.21 3.89
CA LEU A 60 1.51 7.16 5.35
C LEU A 60 1.05 5.79 5.85
N LEU A 61 0.05 5.20 5.22
CA LEU A 61 -0.57 3.96 5.70
C LEU A 61 0.31 2.73 5.49
N CYS A 62 1.02 2.62 4.36
CA CYS A 62 1.93 1.49 4.11
C CYS A 62 3.10 1.45 5.10
N PRO A 63 3.82 2.57 5.37
CA PRO A 63 4.80 2.63 6.44
C PRO A 63 4.22 2.31 7.83
N ALA A 64 3.03 2.79 8.15
CA ALA A 64 2.37 2.52 9.43
C ALA A 64 2.09 1.03 9.65
N LEU A 65 1.73 0.30 8.58
CA LEU A 65 1.54 -1.15 8.64
C LEU A 65 2.87 -1.90 8.74
N THR A 66 3.88 -1.48 7.98
CA THR A 66 5.15 -2.21 7.88
C THR A 66 6.08 -1.96 9.06
N MET A 67 6.00 -0.80 9.72
CA MET A 67 6.85 -0.50 10.89
C MET A 67 6.72 -1.56 11.99
N ARG A 68 5.53 -2.14 12.18
CA ARG A 68 5.27 -3.13 13.23
C ARG A 68 5.76 -4.53 12.88
N LEU A 69 5.79 -4.88 11.60
CA LEU A 69 6.08 -6.24 11.13
C LEU A 69 7.40 -6.83 11.64
N LEU A 70 8.42 -5.99 11.77
CA LEU A 70 9.75 -6.42 12.20
C LEU A 70 10.20 -5.74 13.49
N SER A 71 9.93 -4.43 13.64
CA SER A 71 10.46 -3.66 14.76
C SER A 71 9.90 -4.14 16.08
N GLU A 72 8.61 -4.47 16.15
CA GLU A 72 7.95 -4.97 17.36
C GLU A 72 8.52 -6.32 17.81
N GLU A 73 8.72 -7.25 16.88
CA GLU A 73 9.31 -8.56 17.20
C GLU A 73 10.79 -8.45 17.60
N ARG A 74 11.53 -7.52 17.02
CA ARG A 74 12.93 -7.27 17.38
C ARG A 74 13.07 -6.54 18.70
N GLN A 75 12.12 -5.67 19.06
CA GLN A 75 12.09 -4.95 20.31
C GLN A 75 11.69 -5.85 21.48
N SER A 76 10.73 -6.76 21.25
CA SER A 76 10.24 -7.71 22.26
C SER A 76 11.13 -8.97 22.42
N GLY A 77 12.16 -9.14 21.59
CA GLY A 77 13.01 -10.34 21.58
C GLY A 77 12.36 -11.58 20.93
N ILE A 78 11.12 -11.49 20.50
CA ILE A 78 10.40 -12.59 19.83
C ILE A 78 11.10 -12.98 18.52
N TRP A 79 11.80 -12.05 17.89
CA TRP A 79 12.57 -12.31 16.67
C TRP A 79 13.60 -13.43 16.85
N ASP A 80 14.30 -13.48 17.99
CA ASP A 80 15.29 -14.52 18.26
C ASP A 80 14.65 -15.90 18.43
N LEU A 81 13.44 -15.96 19.01
CA LEU A 81 12.65 -17.20 19.10
C LEU A 81 12.11 -17.64 17.72
N ILE A 82 11.76 -16.73 16.85
CA ILE A 82 11.32 -17.08 15.49
C ILE A 82 12.45 -17.70 14.69
N ARG A 83 13.68 -17.26 14.90
CA ARG A 83 14.88 -17.76 14.22
C ARG A 83 15.29 -19.19 14.63
N THR A 84 14.91 -19.64 15.82
CA THR A 84 15.18 -21.02 16.26
C THR A 84 14.31 -22.05 15.54
N LYS A 85 13.24 -21.60 14.88
CA LYS A 85 12.36 -22.49 14.11
C LYS A 85 13.02 -22.89 12.79
N PRO A 86 12.84 -24.13 12.30
CA PRO A 86 13.40 -24.61 11.04
C PRO A 86 12.65 -24.05 9.82
N VAL A 87 12.57 -22.71 9.73
CA VAL A 87 11.89 -22.00 8.64
C VAL A 87 12.87 -21.01 8.00
N SER A 88 12.94 -21.02 6.68
CA SER A 88 13.82 -20.08 5.96
C SER A 88 13.38 -18.62 6.19
N LEU A 89 14.34 -17.73 6.37
CA LEU A 89 14.11 -16.30 6.58
C LEU A 89 13.28 -15.67 5.44
N THR A 90 13.52 -16.10 4.21
CA THR A 90 12.76 -15.67 3.03
C THR A 90 11.27 -15.96 3.19
N ARG A 91 10.90 -17.16 3.69
CA ARG A 91 9.49 -17.50 3.92
C ARG A 91 8.85 -16.65 5.03
N ILE A 92 9.64 -16.25 6.03
CA ILE A 92 9.16 -15.39 7.10
C ILE A 92 8.87 -14.00 6.54
N MET A 93 9.84 -13.41 5.82
CA MET A 93 9.72 -12.07 5.24
C MET A 93 8.60 -11.97 4.21
N LEU A 94 8.50 -12.93 3.29
CA LEU A 94 7.42 -13.00 2.32
C LEU A 94 6.05 -13.20 2.99
N GLY A 95 5.98 -14.03 4.02
CA GLY A 95 4.73 -14.23 4.77
C GLY A 95 4.23 -12.96 5.44
N LYS A 96 5.14 -12.14 6.00
CA LYS A 96 4.84 -10.83 6.58
C LYS A 96 4.40 -9.82 5.53
N TYR A 97 5.16 -9.73 4.45
CA TYR A 97 4.84 -8.85 3.32
C TYR A 97 3.44 -9.12 2.77
N PHE A 98 3.16 -10.38 2.39
CA PHE A 98 1.86 -10.72 1.80
C PHE A 98 0.70 -10.54 2.78
N ALA A 99 0.90 -10.74 4.09
CA ALA A 99 -0.14 -10.52 5.08
C ALA A 99 -0.53 -9.03 5.17
N ALA A 100 0.46 -8.15 5.24
CA ALA A 100 0.22 -6.72 5.29
C ALA A 100 -0.32 -6.17 3.95
N TRP A 101 0.19 -6.67 2.83
CA TRP A 101 -0.31 -6.28 1.51
C TRP A 101 -1.76 -6.73 1.28
N THR A 102 -2.14 -7.94 1.70
CA THR A 102 -3.54 -8.41 1.66
C THR A 102 -4.48 -7.47 2.42
N LEU A 103 -4.03 -6.90 3.53
CA LEU A 103 -4.82 -5.93 4.29
C LEU A 103 -5.07 -4.65 3.48
N VAL A 104 -4.08 -4.15 2.76
CA VAL A 104 -4.24 -3.01 1.85
C VAL A 104 -5.21 -3.36 0.72
N LEU A 105 -5.09 -4.55 0.12
CA LEU A 105 -6.01 -5.01 -0.92
C LEU A 105 -7.46 -5.07 -0.42
N ILE A 106 -7.69 -5.59 0.79
CA ILE A 106 -9.02 -5.59 1.41
C ILE A 106 -9.51 -4.16 1.63
N GLY A 107 -8.61 -3.24 2.02
CA GLY A 107 -8.93 -1.82 2.17
C GLY A 107 -9.32 -1.13 0.86
N LEU A 108 -8.83 -1.63 -0.28
CA LEU A 108 -9.17 -1.12 -1.60
C LEU A 108 -10.54 -1.61 -2.12
N LEU A 109 -11.05 -2.75 -1.63
CA LEU A 109 -12.32 -3.31 -2.11
C LEU A 109 -13.51 -2.35 -2.00
N PRO A 110 -13.71 -1.60 -0.90
CA PRO A 110 -14.83 -0.67 -0.82
C PRO A 110 -14.74 0.49 -1.82
N CYS A 111 -13.59 0.74 -2.47
CA CYS A 111 -13.48 1.76 -3.51
C CYS A 111 -14.35 1.45 -4.73
N PHE A 112 -14.69 0.18 -4.97
CA PHE A 112 -15.67 -0.18 -5.98
C PHE A 112 -17.08 0.39 -5.72
N VAL A 113 -17.41 0.64 -4.46
CA VAL A 113 -18.70 1.28 -4.11
C VAL A 113 -18.76 2.69 -4.71
N HIS A 114 -17.67 3.47 -4.63
CA HIS A 114 -17.61 4.80 -5.24
C HIS A 114 -17.82 4.72 -6.75
N TYR A 115 -17.19 3.74 -7.43
CA TYR A 115 -17.38 3.52 -8.86
C TYR A 115 -18.84 3.23 -9.20
N PHE A 116 -19.50 2.30 -8.48
CA PHE A 116 -20.91 1.95 -8.75
C PHE A 116 -21.86 3.11 -8.46
N VAL A 117 -21.62 3.89 -7.41
CA VAL A 117 -22.45 5.06 -7.10
C VAL A 117 -22.34 6.11 -8.21
N VAL A 118 -21.13 6.41 -8.69
CA VAL A 118 -20.93 7.38 -9.76
C VAL A 118 -21.51 6.87 -11.08
N ALA A 119 -21.34 5.57 -11.39
CA ALA A 119 -21.95 4.96 -12.57
C ALA A 119 -23.49 5.03 -12.58
N TYR A 120 -24.09 4.92 -11.39
CA TYR A 120 -25.55 5.06 -11.23
C TYR A 120 -26.02 6.52 -11.41
N MET A 121 -25.21 7.50 -10.95
CA MET A 121 -25.52 8.92 -11.05
C MET A 121 -25.21 9.53 -12.42
N ALA A 122 -24.46 8.83 -13.26
CA ALA A 122 -24.05 9.31 -14.59
C ALA A 122 -25.27 9.43 -15.55
N GLU A 123 -25.28 10.46 -16.39
CA GLU A 123 -26.24 10.64 -17.49
C GLU A 123 -25.49 10.59 -18.85
N PRO A 124 -25.77 9.57 -19.70
CA PRO A 124 -26.63 8.41 -19.47
C PRO A 124 -26.05 7.43 -18.43
N MET A 125 -26.90 6.67 -17.73
CA MET A 125 -26.46 5.69 -16.74
C MET A 125 -25.38 4.75 -17.29
N GLY A 126 -24.31 4.56 -16.51
CA GLY A 126 -23.19 3.70 -16.90
C GLY A 126 -22.17 4.35 -17.82
N ASN A 127 -22.27 5.65 -18.08
CA ASN A 127 -21.30 6.41 -18.87
C ASN A 127 -20.02 6.68 -18.08
N LEU A 128 -19.35 5.59 -17.64
CA LEU A 128 -18.02 5.60 -17.04
C LEU A 128 -17.09 4.68 -17.83
N ASP A 129 -15.86 5.08 -18.00
CA ASP A 129 -14.85 4.22 -18.60
C ASP A 129 -14.40 3.16 -17.58
N SER A 130 -15.05 1.97 -17.66
CA SER A 130 -14.71 0.82 -16.82
C SER A 130 -13.30 0.30 -17.08
N GLY A 131 -12.79 0.44 -18.31
CA GLY A 131 -11.43 0.05 -18.67
C GLY A 131 -10.40 0.93 -17.99
N ALA A 132 -10.60 2.25 -18.03
CA ALA A 132 -9.75 3.21 -17.34
C ALA A 132 -9.77 3.00 -15.82
N PHE A 133 -10.94 2.75 -15.22
CA PHE A 133 -11.05 2.46 -13.79
C PHE A 133 -10.27 1.21 -13.38
N LEU A 134 -10.43 0.09 -14.10
CA LEU A 134 -9.72 -1.16 -13.80
C LEU A 134 -8.21 -1.01 -13.99
N GLY A 135 -7.78 -0.31 -15.04
CA GLY A 135 -6.36 -0.01 -15.28
C GLY A 135 -5.75 0.78 -14.13
N SER A 136 -6.42 1.84 -13.70
CA SER A 136 -5.99 2.68 -12.58
C SER A 136 -5.98 1.91 -11.24
N PHE A 137 -6.94 1.01 -11.05
CA PHE A 137 -7.01 0.15 -9.87
C PHE A 137 -5.83 -0.83 -9.80
N ILE A 138 -5.43 -1.43 -10.94
CA ILE A 138 -4.21 -2.24 -11.03
C ILE A 138 -2.97 -1.39 -10.70
N GLY A 139 -2.91 -0.15 -11.19
CA GLY A 139 -1.85 0.79 -10.85
C GLY A 139 -1.73 1.04 -9.35
N LEU A 140 -2.86 1.21 -8.64
CA LEU A 140 -2.88 1.34 -7.17
C LEU A 140 -2.37 0.09 -6.47
N ILE A 141 -2.74 -1.10 -6.94
CA ILE A 141 -2.26 -2.38 -6.40
C ILE A 141 -0.74 -2.48 -6.53
N LEU A 142 -0.18 -2.12 -7.68
CA LEU A 142 1.26 -2.16 -7.92
C LEU A 142 2.01 -1.12 -7.07
N LEU A 143 1.50 0.11 -6.99
CA LEU A 143 2.07 1.17 -6.17
C LEU A 143 2.06 0.79 -4.67
N SER A 144 0.94 0.28 -4.16
CA SER A 144 0.83 -0.17 -2.77
C SER A 144 1.82 -1.29 -2.46
N SER A 145 1.99 -2.25 -3.38
CA SER A 145 2.98 -3.32 -3.29
C SER A 145 4.38 -2.76 -3.08
N THR A 146 4.76 -1.76 -3.89
CA THR A 146 6.08 -1.13 -3.83
C THR A 146 6.29 -0.36 -2.53
N PHE A 147 5.32 0.42 -2.08
CA PHE A 147 5.41 1.13 -0.80
C PHE A 147 5.52 0.17 0.39
N MET A 148 4.81 -0.96 0.35
CA MET A 148 4.92 -2.00 1.37
C MET A 148 6.32 -2.62 1.41
N THR A 149 6.95 -2.87 0.27
CA THR A 149 8.31 -3.44 0.23
C THR A 149 9.37 -2.46 0.72
N ILE A 150 9.23 -1.17 0.37
CA ILE A 150 10.11 -0.10 0.88
C ILE A 150 9.96 0.02 2.40
N GLY A 151 8.73 0.02 2.91
CA GLY A 151 8.46 0.05 4.34
C GLY A 151 9.06 -1.16 5.08
N LEU A 152 8.93 -2.37 4.50
CA LEU A 152 9.55 -3.57 5.04
C LEU A 152 11.09 -3.48 5.06
N LEU A 153 11.70 -2.92 4.02
CA LEU A 153 13.14 -2.68 3.96
C LEU A 153 13.56 -1.71 5.07
N CYS A 154 12.87 -0.59 5.23
CA CYS A 154 13.17 0.38 6.30
C CYS A 154 13.02 -0.23 7.70
N ALA A 155 12.05 -1.13 7.91
CA ALA A 155 11.87 -1.84 9.17
C ALA A 155 13.04 -2.78 9.52
N THR A 156 13.92 -3.12 8.59
CA THR A 156 15.12 -3.91 8.88
C THR A 156 16.23 -3.10 9.54
N PHE A 157 16.28 -1.78 9.35
CA PHE A 157 17.39 -0.95 9.81
C PHE A 157 17.32 -0.58 11.30
N SER A 158 16.12 -0.45 11.88
CA SER A 158 15.95 -0.02 13.28
C SER A 158 15.05 -0.98 14.07
N LYS A 159 15.25 -1.00 15.39
CA LYS A 159 14.35 -1.66 16.34
C LYS A 159 13.21 -0.71 16.79
N SER A 160 13.39 0.60 16.65
CA SER A 160 12.38 1.60 17.02
C SER A 160 11.30 1.71 15.94
N GLN A 161 10.05 1.51 16.31
CA GLN A 161 8.90 1.63 15.40
C GLN A 161 8.79 3.03 14.80
N ILE A 162 9.00 4.07 15.62
CA ILE A 162 8.89 5.48 15.20
C ILE A 162 9.96 5.80 14.14
N VAL A 163 11.20 5.37 14.36
CA VAL A 163 12.28 5.60 13.40
C VAL A 163 12.00 4.87 12.09
N CYS A 164 11.52 3.62 12.15
CA CYS A 164 11.14 2.86 10.97
C CYS A 164 10.02 3.54 10.18
N PHE A 165 8.99 4.06 10.88
CA PHE A 165 7.89 4.78 10.26
C PHE A 165 8.36 6.04 9.53
N ILE A 166 9.14 6.89 10.22
CA ILE A 166 9.63 8.14 9.63
C ILE A 166 10.54 7.86 8.42
N CYS A 167 11.49 6.92 8.56
CA CYS A 167 12.37 6.55 7.44
C CYS A 167 11.58 5.98 6.26
N ALA A 168 10.59 5.12 6.50
CA ALA A 168 9.78 4.54 5.45
C ALA A 168 8.89 5.58 4.76
N ALA A 169 8.22 6.45 5.54
CA ALA A 169 7.38 7.52 4.99
C ALA A 169 8.19 8.50 4.13
N LEU A 170 9.34 8.95 4.63
CA LEU A 170 10.24 9.83 3.87
C LEU A 170 10.77 9.14 2.60
N SER A 171 11.15 7.86 2.70
CA SER A 171 11.62 7.10 1.53
C SER A 171 10.51 6.95 0.49
N CYS A 172 9.29 6.62 0.89
CA CYS A 172 8.14 6.52 -0.01
C CYS A 172 7.84 7.88 -0.67
N PHE A 173 7.87 8.97 0.11
CA PHE A 173 7.65 10.32 -0.40
C PHE A 173 8.70 10.72 -1.45
N VAL A 174 9.99 10.58 -1.14
CA VAL A 174 11.07 10.94 -2.06
C VAL A 174 11.03 10.07 -3.32
N LEU A 175 10.87 8.74 -3.18
CA LEU A 175 10.83 7.83 -4.31
C LEU A 175 9.60 8.04 -5.19
N TYR A 176 8.47 8.44 -4.61
CA TYR A 176 7.29 8.79 -5.39
C TYR A 176 7.56 9.96 -6.34
N TRP A 177 8.11 11.05 -5.82
CA TRP A 177 8.39 12.23 -6.63
C TRP A 177 9.51 12.05 -7.64
N VAL A 178 10.54 11.25 -7.30
CA VAL A 178 11.73 11.07 -8.16
C VAL A 178 11.54 9.98 -9.20
N LEU A 179 10.80 8.91 -8.88
CA LEU A 179 10.77 7.70 -9.70
C LEU A 179 9.36 7.24 -10.09
N PHE A 180 8.37 7.38 -9.19
CA PHE A 180 7.09 6.71 -9.39
C PHE A 180 6.04 7.61 -10.03
N GLN A 181 6.17 8.92 -9.92
CA GLN A 181 5.15 9.88 -10.39
C GLN A 181 4.88 9.72 -11.88
N ASP A 182 5.91 9.66 -12.72
CA ASP A 182 5.74 9.57 -14.17
C ASP A 182 5.10 8.24 -14.57
N HIS A 183 5.59 7.12 -14.01
CA HIS A 183 5.05 5.79 -14.26
C HIS A 183 3.63 5.60 -13.72
N TYR A 184 3.33 6.19 -12.54
CA TYR A 184 2.00 6.10 -11.95
C TYR A 184 1.00 7.03 -12.66
N SER A 185 1.43 8.15 -13.21
CA SER A 185 0.54 9.08 -13.92
C SER A 185 -0.10 8.47 -15.18
N SER A 186 0.59 7.55 -15.87
CA SER A 186 0.01 6.80 -16.98
C SER A 186 -1.00 5.76 -16.47
N LEU A 187 -0.63 5.01 -15.44
CA LEU A 187 -1.50 4.00 -14.81
C LEU A 187 -2.75 4.63 -14.20
N SER A 188 -2.64 5.80 -13.55
CA SER A 188 -3.78 6.50 -12.93
C SER A 188 -4.82 7.01 -13.93
N ARG A 189 -4.48 7.07 -15.21
CA ARG A 189 -5.38 7.37 -16.33
C ARG A 189 -5.93 6.10 -17.01
N GLY A 190 -5.67 4.93 -16.43
CA GLY A 190 -6.15 3.66 -16.95
C GLY A 190 -5.31 3.05 -18.06
N VAL A 191 -4.19 3.66 -18.44
CA VAL A 191 -3.30 3.13 -19.48
C VAL A 191 -2.33 2.14 -18.84
N LEU A 192 -2.54 0.85 -19.11
CA LEU A 192 -1.65 -0.23 -18.65
C LEU A 192 -0.49 -0.41 -19.63
N ASP A 193 0.62 0.25 -19.40
CA ASP A 193 1.87 -0.02 -20.10
C ASP A 193 2.61 -1.18 -19.39
N LEU A 194 3.04 -2.15 -20.18
CA LEU A 194 3.83 -3.29 -19.68
C LEU A 194 5.14 -2.82 -19.04
N ARG A 195 5.69 -1.71 -19.52
CA ARG A 195 6.89 -1.08 -18.97
C ARG A 195 6.68 -0.67 -17.51
N ASP A 196 5.55 -0.02 -17.21
CA ASP A 196 5.24 0.47 -15.86
C ASP A 196 4.98 -0.71 -14.91
N VAL A 197 4.28 -1.74 -15.37
CA VAL A 197 4.05 -2.97 -14.58
C VAL A 197 5.38 -3.65 -14.22
N VAL A 198 6.27 -3.84 -15.20
CA VAL A 198 7.59 -4.45 -14.98
C VAL A 198 8.45 -3.59 -14.06
N PHE A 199 8.37 -2.27 -14.16
CA PHE A 199 9.09 -1.34 -13.30
C PHE A 199 8.69 -1.51 -11.83
N PHE A 200 7.38 -1.46 -11.49
CA PHE A 200 6.91 -1.63 -10.13
C PHE A 200 7.23 -3.01 -9.54
N ILE A 201 7.08 -4.08 -10.33
CA ILE A 201 7.43 -5.45 -9.91
C ILE A 201 8.94 -5.57 -9.65
N SER A 202 9.77 -4.98 -10.51
CA SER A 202 11.24 -5.02 -10.36
C SER A 202 11.69 -4.31 -9.10
N ILE A 203 11.18 -3.11 -8.82
CA ILE A 203 11.52 -2.37 -7.60
C ILE A 203 11.04 -3.13 -6.35
N SER A 204 9.82 -3.67 -6.39
CA SER A 204 9.28 -4.46 -5.27
C SER A 204 10.14 -5.69 -4.97
N THR A 205 10.57 -6.42 -6.00
CA THR A 205 11.43 -7.61 -5.83
C THR A 205 12.82 -7.24 -5.33
N LEU A 206 13.42 -6.18 -5.86
CA LEU A 206 14.73 -5.67 -5.40
C LEU A 206 14.67 -5.23 -3.93
N ALA A 207 13.63 -4.52 -3.53
CA ALA A 207 13.46 -4.09 -2.15
C ALA A 207 13.29 -5.27 -1.17
N ILE A 208 12.54 -6.31 -1.56
CA ILE A 208 12.40 -7.54 -0.75
C ILE A 208 13.75 -8.26 -0.62
N ILE A 209 14.49 -8.42 -1.71
CA ILE A 209 15.81 -9.06 -1.70
C ILE A 209 16.77 -8.27 -0.80
N ALA A 210 16.79 -6.95 -0.93
CA ALA A 210 17.60 -6.08 -0.08
C ALA A 210 17.21 -6.21 1.40
N ALA A 211 15.93 -6.28 1.73
CA ALA A 211 15.45 -6.49 3.10
C ALA A 211 15.91 -7.82 3.67
N ILE A 212 15.84 -8.91 2.90
CA ILE A 212 16.31 -10.24 3.31
C ILE A 212 17.82 -10.26 3.54
N ILE A 213 18.60 -9.65 2.65
CA ILE A 213 20.07 -9.58 2.79
C ILE A 213 20.46 -8.77 4.03
N THR A 214 19.79 -7.63 4.25
CA THR A 214 20.06 -6.75 5.38
C THR A 214 19.78 -7.46 6.70
N ILE A 215 18.63 -8.11 6.83
CA ILE A 215 18.30 -8.83 8.07
C ILE A 215 19.24 -10.02 8.30
N ASN A 216 19.67 -10.73 7.24
CA ASN A 216 20.64 -11.80 7.34
C ASN A 216 22.00 -11.31 7.87
N LYS A 217 22.50 -10.17 7.40
CA LYS A 217 23.76 -9.57 7.86
C LYS A 217 23.68 -9.16 9.33
N LEU A 218 22.56 -8.55 9.73
CA LEU A 218 22.36 -8.11 11.12
C LEU A 218 22.22 -9.27 12.11
N THR A 219 21.80 -10.42 11.63
CA THR A 219 21.60 -11.61 12.47
C THR A 219 22.79 -12.54 12.56
N ARG A 220 23.83 -12.33 11.71
CA ARG A 220 25.09 -13.08 11.76
C ARG A 220 26.13 -12.41 12.70
N LYS A 221 25.90 -11.18 13.09
CA LYS A 221 26.67 -10.46 14.12
C LYS A 221 26.07 -10.69 15.49
#